data_415a53dee551461ff5f9d62adc0cb549
#
_entry.id   415a53dee551461ff5f9d62adc0cb549
#
_cell.length_a   1.000
_cell.length_b   1.000
_cell.length_c   1.000
_cell.angle_alpha   90.00
_cell.angle_beta   90.00
_cell.angle_gamma   90.00
#
_symmetry.space_group_name_H-M   'P 1'
#
loop_
_entity.id
_entity.type
_entity.pdbx_description
1 polymer ?
#
loop_
_entity_poly.entity_id
_entity_poly.type
_entity_poly.pdbx_seq_one_letter_code
_entity_poly.pdbx_strand_id
1 'polypeptide(L)'
;MDIYVGNLPYQLTEGGLEELFAEFGSVSNARVIADKYSGRSKGFGFVEMLNQEEAEEAIKQLEGKEVNGRNIKVNEAKPREER
;
A
#
# COMPACT_ATOMS: atom_id res chain seq x y z
N MET A 1 -10.28 1.94 6.37
CA MET A 1 -9.72 2.93 5.43
C MET A 1 -8.87 2.22 4.40
N ASP A 2 -9.06 2.54 3.16
CA ASP A 2 -8.24 2.00 2.08
C ASP A 2 -7.10 2.95 1.78
N ILE A 3 -5.93 2.38 1.54
CA ILE A 3 -4.72 3.16 1.33
C ILE A 3 -4.11 2.77 0.00
N TYR A 4 -3.83 3.77 -0.83
CA TYR A 4 -3.13 3.56 -2.09
C TYR A 4 -1.63 3.65 -1.85
N VAL A 5 -0.87 2.71 -2.38
CA VAL A 5 0.57 2.69 -2.25
C VAL A 5 1.17 2.53 -3.63
N GLY A 6 1.94 3.52 -4.05
CA GLY A 6 2.52 3.51 -5.39
C GLY A 6 4.03 3.55 -5.38
N ASN A 7 4.59 3.43 -6.56
CA ASN A 7 6.04 3.41 -6.78
C ASN A 7 6.71 2.31 -5.97
N LEU A 8 6.06 1.16 -5.90
CA LEU A 8 6.57 0.01 -5.15
C LEU A 8 7.68 -0.68 -5.92
N PRO A 9 8.67 -1.26 -5.19
CA PRO A 9 9.63 -2.13 -5.85
C PRO A 9 8.91 -3.32 -6.47
N TYR A 10 9.35 -3.74 -7.64
CA TYR A 10 8.68 -4.83 -8.33
C TYR A 10 8.79 -6.14 -7.57
N GLN A 11 9.80 -6.26 -6.71
CA GLN A 11 10.01 -7.49 -5.95
C GLN A 11 9.18 -7.54 -4.67
N LEU A 12 8.54 -6.45 -4.30
CA LEU A 12 7.78 -6.42 -3.06
C LEU A 12 6.54 -7.28 -3.20
N THR A 13 6.36 -8.16 -2.22
CA THR A 13 5.20 -9.04 -2.20
C THR A 13 4.08 -8.44 -1.36
N GLU A 14 2.91 -9.09 -1.42
CA GLU A 14 1.81 -8.66 -0.58
C GLU A 14 2.15 -8.77 0.89
N GLY A 15 2.86 -9.83 1.26
CA GLY A 15 3.30 -9.97 2.64
C GLY A 15 4.24 -8.87 3.07
N GLY A 16 5.15 -8.47 2.17
CA GLY A 16 6.05 -7.37 2.47
C GLY A 16 5.30 -6.05 2.60
N LEU A 17 4.32 -5.82 1.75
CA LEU A 17 3.50 -4.62 1.83
C LEU A 17 2.72 -4.60 3.14
N GLU A 18 2.15 -5.74 3.51
CA GLU A 18 1.42 -5.82 4.76
C GLU A 18 2.31 -5.51 5.95
N GLU A 19 3.55 -6.01 5.92
CA GLU A 19 4.48 -5.77 7.03
C GLU A 19 4.80 -4.31 7.19
N LEU A 20 4.92 -3.58 6.09
CA LEU A 20 5.20 -2.16 6.18
C LEU A 20 4.12 -1.42 6.98
N PHE A 21 2.89 -1.82 6.78
CA PHE A 21 1.77 -1.16 7.43
C PHE A 21 1.46 -1.76 8.80
N ALA A 22 1.83 -3.02 9.01
CA ALA A 22 1.53 -3.69 10.28
C ALA A 22 2.24 -3.03 11.45
N GLU A 23 3.31 -2.32 11.19
CA GLU A 23 4.01 -1.61 12.25
C GLU A 23 3.17 -0.50 12.86
N PHE A 24 2.17 -0.04 12.14
CA PHE A 24 1.35 1.09 12.60
C PHE A 24 -0.02 0.67 13.09
N GLY A 25 -0.39 -0.59 12.86
CA GLY A 25 -1.68 -1.07 13.33
C GLY A 25 -2.09 -2.32 12.60
N SER A 26 -3.33 -2.72 12.83
CA SER A 26 -3.86 -3.94 12.23
C SER A 26 -4.17 -3.73 10.77
N VAL A 27 -3.64 -4.62 9.93
CA VAL A 27 -3.90 -4.61 8.50
C VAL A 27 -4.94 -5.66 8.20
N SER A 28 -6.06 -5.23 7.62
CA SER A 28 -7.14 -6.14 7.27
C SER A 28 -6.83 -6.84 5.96
N ASN A 29 -6.22 -6.13 5.01
CA ASN A 29 -5.95 -6.67 3.69
C ASN A 29 -4.83 -5.90 3.05
N ALA A 30 -4.03 -6.59 2.24
CA ALA A 30 -2.96 -5.96 1.50
C ALA A 30 -2.87 -6.63 0.14
N ARG A 31 -2.81 -5.83 -0.92
CA ARG A 31 -2.80 -6.36 -2.27
C ARG A 31 -1.79 -5.61 -3.11
N VAL A 32 -1.03 -6.35 -3.90
CA VAL A 32 -0.14 -5.78 -4.90
C VAL A 32 -0.74 -6.09 -6.26
N ILE A 33 -0.93 -5.04 -7.05
CA ILE A 33 -1.56 -5.21 -8.35
C ILE A 33 -0.51 -5.68 -9.35
N ALA A 34 -0.83 -6.74 -10.06
CA ALA A 34 0.11 -7.34 -11.00
C ALA A 34 -0.41 -7.18 -12.42
N ASP A 35 0.55 -7.14 -13.36
CA ASP A 35 0.22 -7.09 -14.77
C ASP A 35 -0.29 -8.46 -15.20
N LYS A 36 -1.42 -8.48 -15.87
CA LYS A 36 -2.02 -9.72 -16.33
C LYS A 36 -1.12 -10.50 -17.28
N TYR A 37 -0.41 -9.79 -18.13
CA TYR A 37 0.31 -10.45 -19.21
C TYR A 37 1.68 -10.92 -18.76
N SER A 38 2.36 -10.15 -17.96
CA SER A 38 3.71 -10.51 -17.56
C SER A 38 3.76 -11.14 -16.18
N GLY A 39 2.72 -10.97 -15.38
CA GLY A 39 2.72 -11.46 -14.01
C GLY A 39 3.54 -10.61 -13.07
N ARG A 40 4.08 -9.51 -13.54
CA ARG A 40 4.90 -8.65 -12.72
C ARG A 40 4.05 -7.61 -12.00
N SER A 41 4.55 -7.17 -10.86
CA SER A 41 3.91 -6.07 -10.15
C SER A 41 3.89 -4.83 -11.02
N LYS A 42 2.76 -4.12 -10.98
CA LYS A 42 2.67 -2.84 -11.68
C LYS A 42 3.28 -1.70 -10.87
N GLY A 43 3.80 -2.01 -9.70
CA GLY A 43 4.44 -0.99 -8.90
C GLY A 43 3.48 -0.25 -8.00
N PHE A 44 2.28 -0.77 -7.80
CA PHE A 44 1.36 -0.17 -6.85
C PHE A 44 0.45 -1.23 -6.25
N GLY A 45 -0.17 -0.86 -5.16
CA GLY A 45 -1.09 -1.76 -4.48
C GLY A 45 -2.01 -1.01 -3.55
N PHE A 46 -2.76 -1.76 -2.78
CA PHE A 46 -3.72 -1.20 -1.83
C PHE A 46 -3.62 -1.93 -0.51
N VAL A 47 -3.80 -1.19 0.57
CA VAL A 47 -3.81 -1.75 1.92
C VAL A 47 -5.08 -1.29 2.60
N GLU A 48 -5.74 -2.20 3.30
CA GLU A 48 -6.91 -1.85 4.08
C GLU A 48 -6.59 -1.96 5.54
N MET A 49 -6.81 -0.89 6.29
CA MET A 49 -6.66 -0.87 7.73
C MET A 49 -7.99 -0.47 8.35
N LEU A 50 -8.39 -1.20 9.38
CA LEU A 50 -9.70 -0.95 9.99
C LEU A 50 -9.71 0.27 10.88
N ASN A 51 -8.60 0.56 11.55
CA ASN A 51 -8.52 1.71 12.44
C ASN A 51 -8.06 2.92 11.65
N GLN A 52 -8.91 3.94 11.59
CA GLN A 52 -8.61 5.11 10.78
C GLN A 52 -7.41 5.87 11.30
N GLU A 53 -7.27 5.99 12.61
CA GLU A 53 -6.15 6.72 13.18
C GLU A 53 -4.82 6.03 12.86
N GLU A 54 -4.82 4.71 12.94
CA GLU A 54 -3.62 3.96 12.60
C GLU A 54 -3.31 4.08 11.12
N ALA A 55 -4.35 4.07 10.30
CA ALA A 55 -4.14 4.21 8.86
C ALA A 55 -3.58 5.58 8.51
N GLU A 56 -4.07 6.61 9.15
CA GLU A 56 -3.57 7.95 8.89
C GLU A 56 -2.12 8.10 9.33
N GLU A 57 -1.77 7.49 10.45
CA GLU A 57 -0.39 7.54 10.90
C GLU A 57 0.51 6.79 9.93
N ALA A 58 0.04 5.64 9.44
CA ALA A 58 0.82 4.88 8.46
C ALA A 58 1.06 5.69 7.19
N ILE A 59 0.03 6.36 6.72
CA ILE A 59 0.18 7.21 5.54
C ILE A 59 1.25 8.28 5.79
N LYS A 60 1.15 8.94 6.93
CA LYS A 60 2.07 10.02 7.24
C LYS A 60 3.51 9.52 7.33
N GLN A 61 3.71 8.37 7.95
CA GLN A 61 5.05 7.87 8.19
C GLN A 61 5.65 7.20 6.96
N LEU A 62 4.83 6.60 6.12
CA LEU A 62 5.33 5.83 5.00
C LEU A 62 5.41 6.62 3.70
N GLU A 63 4.71 7.75 3.63
CA GLU A 63 4.78 8.56 2.41
C GLU A 63 6.21 9.00 2.17
N GLY A 64 6.75 8.67 1.01
CA GLY A 64 8.09 9.04 0.64
C GLY A 64 9.18 8.17 1.25
N LYS A 65 8.79 7.12 1.98
CA LYS A 65 9.78 6.24 2.57
C LYS A 65 10.51 5.46 1.49
N GLU A 66 11.80 5.32 1.66
CA GLU A 66 12.60 4.55 0.71
C GLU A 66 12.51 3.06 1.02
N VAL A 67 12.09 2.29 0.04
CA VAL A 67 11.99 0.83 0.15
C VAL A 67 12.72 0.25 -1.05
N ASN A 68 13.78 -0.50 -0.79
CA ASN A 68 14.59 -1.12 -1.84
C ASN A 68 15.01 -0.13 -2.92
N GLY A 69 15.37 1.08 -2.50
CA GLY A 69 15.86 2.09 -3.42
C GLY A 69 14.79 2.92 -4.09
N ARG A 70 13.53 2.73 -3.74
CA ARG A 70 12.44 3.50 -4.34
C ARG A 70 11.67 4.23 -3.25
N ASN A 71 11.32 5.46 -3.51
CA ASN A 71 10.51 6.23 -2.56
C ASN A 71 9.05 5.97 -2.86
N ILE A 72 8.40 5.24 -2.00
CA ILE A 72 7.01 4.85 -2.23
C ILE A 72 6.09 6.04 -1.98
N LYS A 73 4.92 5.99 -2.62
CA LYS A 73 3.89 7.00 -2.45
C LYS A 73 2.71 6.40 -1.74
N VAL A 74 2.25 7.07 -0.69
CA VAL A 74 1.18 6.54 0.13
C VAL A 74 0.12 7.62 0.29
N ASN A 75 -1.10 7.29 -0.12
CA ASN A 75 -2.22 8.22 -0.04
C ASN A 75 -3.46 7.48 0.37
N GLU A 76 -4.42 8.21 0.91
CA GLU A 76 -5.71 7.61 1.17
C GLU A 76 -6.39 7.29 -0.15
N ALA A 77 -6.84 6.05 -0.29
CA ALA A 77 -7.57 5.62 -1.47
C ALA A 77 -9.05 5.67 -1.16
N LYS A 78 -9.75 6.64 -1.70
CA LYS A 78 -11.15 6.76 -1.44
C LYS A 78 -11.94 5.78 -2.28
N PRO A 79 -13.00 5.19 -1.73
CA PRO A 79 -13.83 4.32 -2.54
C PRO A 79 -14.37 5.08 -3.74
N ARG A 80 -14.38 4.40 -4.87
CA ARG A 80 -14.89 5.03 -6.07
C ARG A 80 -16.39 5.19 -5.93
N GLU A 81 -16.85 6.39 -6.16
CA GLU A 81 -18.26 6.67 -6.15
C GLU A 81 -18.85 6.30 -7.50
N GLU A 82 -19.86 5.49 -7.46
CA GLU A 82 -20.52 5.10 -8.70
C GLU A 82 -21.73 5.96 -8.94
N ARG A 83 -21.94 6.29 -10.16
CA ARG A 83 -23.08 7.12 -10.55
C ARG A 83 -24.02 6.37 -11.40
#